data_9d94f986b3ad169d75e2b2e7c88c9d22
#
_entry.id   9d94f986b3ad169d75e2b2e7c88c9d22
#
_cell.length_a   1.000
_cell.length_b   1.000
_cell.length_c   1.000
_cell.angle_alpha   90.00
_cell.angle_beta   90.00
_cell.angle_gamma   90.00
#
_symmetry.space_group_name_H-M   'P 1'
#
loop_
_entity.id
_entity.type
_entity.pdbx_description
1 polymer ?
#
loop_
_entity_poly.entity_id
_entity_poly.type
_entity_poly.pdbx_seq_one_letter_code
_entity_poly.pdbx_strand_id
1 'polypeptide(L)'
;MPQKTEIKSVFESKNIGDNISINGWVKTFRSNRFIALNDGSCLEDIQCVINFEEFDKEILSKINTGTSLNIGGKVVESQGKGQNIEISVKEINILGLSNPDEYPIQPKKHSFEFLRDNAHLRVRTKTISSVMRIRSELSYAIHKFFNENNFYYVHTPIITGSDAEGAGEMFLSLIHI
;
A
#
# COMPACT_ATOMS: atom_id res chain seq x y z
N MET A 1 0.16 -22.04 9.96
CA MET A 1 0.75 -20.72 9.71
C MET A 1 0.11 -19.74 10.66
N PRO A 2 0.83 -18.88 11.38
CA PRO A 2 0.22 -17.85 12.21
C PRO A 2 -0.67 -16.98 11.33
N GLN A 3 -1.83 -16.59 11.85
CA GLN A 3 -2.78 -15.75 11.14
C GLN A 3 -2.10 -14.41 10.81
N LYS A 4 -2.11 -14.04 9.55
CA LYS A 4 -1.54 -12.78 9.07
C LYS A 4 -2.31 -11.62 9.69
N THR A 5 -1.60 -10.72 10.40
CA THR A 5 -2.19 -9.53 11.01
C THR A 5 -1.97 -8.33 10.08
N GLU A 6 -2.99 -7.52 9.85
CA GLU A 6 -2.86 -6.26 9.12
C GLU A 6 -2.23 -5.16 9.99
N ILE A 7 -1.37 -4.34 9.39
CA ILE A 7 -0.70 -3.23 10.09
C ILE A 7 -1.74 -2.26 10.71
N LYS A 8 -2.84 -1.99 10.00
CA LYS A 8 -3.95 -1.20 10.52
C LYS A 8 -4.48 -1.75 11.85
N SER A 9 -4.73 -3.05 11.91
CA SER A 9 -5.23 -3.72 13.12
C SER A 9 -4.23 -3.64 14.28
N VAL A 10 -2.92 -3.69 14.00
CA VAL A 10 -1.88 -3.51 15.03
C VAL A 10 -1.93 -2.11 15.63
N PHE A 11 -2.10 -1.07 14.81
CA PHE A 11 -2.23 0.32 15.28
C PHE A 11 -3.53 0.55 16.07
N GLU A 12 -4.62 -0.10 15.68
CA GLU A 12 -5.92 0.02 16.36
C GLU A 12 -5.94 -0.71 17.70
N SER A 13 -5.42 -1.93 17.76
CA SER A 13 -5.42 -2.75 18.98
C SER A 13 -4.43 -2.28 20.03
N LYS A 14 -3.27 -1.75 19.59
CA LYS A 14 -2.17 -1.28 20.46
C LYS A 14 -1.78 -2.28 21.57
N ASN A 15 -1.90 -3.55 21.30
CA ASN A 15 -1.63 -4.62 22.25
C ASN A 15 -0.12 -4.80 22.46
N ILE A 16 0.46 -4.01 23.34
CA ILE A 16 1.87 -4.13 23.72
C ILE A 16 2.10 -5.50 24.35
N GLY A 17 3.10 -6.21 23.87
CA GLY A 17 3.46 -7.53 24.36
C GLY A 17 3.04 -8.68 23.46
N ASP A 18 2.14 -8.48 22.52
CA ASP A 18 1.68 -9.51 21.60
C ASP A 18 2.76 -9.90 20.59
N ASN A 19 2.83 -11.21 20.31
CA ASN A 19 3.63 -11.73 19.20
C ASN A 19 2.75 -11.75 17.95
N ILE A 20 3.21 -11.09 16.90
CA ILE A 20 2.49 -10.95 15.64
C ILE A 20 3.35 -11.35 14.45
N SER A 21 2.68 -11.67 13.35
CA SER A 21 3.31 -11.86 12.04
C SER A 21 2.62 -10.95 11.03
N ILE A 22 3.39 -10.08 10.39
CA ILE A 22 2.91 -9.11 9.39
C ILE A 22 3.65 -9.31 8.08
N ASN A 23 2.94 -9.04 6.97
CA ASN A 23 3.56 -8.98 5.64
C ASN A 23 3.49 -7.56 5.13
N GLY A 24 4.48 -7.13 4.35
CA GLY A 24 4.46 -5.82 3.74
C GLY A 24 5.65 -5.55 2.84
N TRP A 25 5.64 -4.36 2.26
CA TRP A 25 6.76 -3.86 1.47
C TRP A 25 7.61 -2.89 2.27
N VAL A 26 8.91 -3.04 2.13
CA VAL A 26 9.89 -2.11 2.72
C VAL A 26 9.74 -0.74 2.04
N LYS A 27 9.47 0.28 2.84
CA LYS A 27 9.47 1.69 2.44
C LYS A 27 10.85 2.30 2.59
N THR A 28 11.50 2.01 3.72
CA THR A 28 12.89 2.41 3.99
C THR A 28 13.55 1.37 4.90
N PHE A 29 14.84 1.19 4.73
CA PHE A 29 15.70 0.46 5.65
C PHE A 29 16.86 1.37 6.03
N ARG A 30 16.97 1.72 7.31
CA ARG A 30 17.95 2.71 7.79
C ARG A 30 18.83 2.13 8.89
N SER A 31 20.12 2.49 8.83
CA SER A 31 21.11 2.13 9.85
C SER A 31 21.18 0.63 10.14
N ASN A 32 20.82 -0.22 9.18
CA ASN A 32 20.69 -1.68 9.33
C ASN A 32 19.86 -2.12 10.55
N ARG A 33 19.01 -1.23 11.08
CA ARG A 33 18.24 -1.46 12.30
C ARG A 33 16.76 -1.16 12.15
N PHE A 34 16.39 -0.18 11.34
CA PHE A 34 15.02 0.32 11.28
C PHE A 34 14.41 0.07 9.91
N ILE A 35 13.46 -0.86 9.82
CA ILE A 35 12.63 -1.09 8.64
C ILE A 35 11.30 -0.37 8.82
N ALA A 36 10.93 0.50 7.88
CA ALA A 36 9.58 0.99 7.75
C ALA A 36 8.82 0.07 6.79
N LEU A 37 7.79 -0.61 7.27
CA LEU A 37 7.00 -1.58 6.52
C LEU A 37 5.56 -1.09 6.32
N ASN A 38 5.01 -1.32 5.13
CA ASN A 38 3.61 -0.99 4.80
C ASN A 38 2.97 -2.15 4.05
N ASP A 39 1.74 -2.53 4.44
CA ASP A 39 0.97 -3.60 3.80
C ASP A 39 -0.19 -3.07 2.94
N GLY A 40 -0.37 -1.76 2.90
CA GLY A 40 -1.47 -1.10 2.20
C GLY A 40 -2.77 -1.01 3.01
N SER A 41 -2.88 -1.59 4.19
CA SER A 41 -4.09 -1.51 5.03
C SER A 41 -4.34 -0.11 5.58
N CYS A 42 -3.27 0.66 5.84
CA CYS A 42 -3.32 2.06 6.27
C CYS A 42 -2.26 2.93 5.56
N LEU A 43 -2.26 4.24 5.82
CA LEU A 43 -1.28 5.19 5.26
C LEU A 43 0.03 5.21 6.04
N GLU A 44 -0.01 4.82 7.30
CA GLU A 44 1.12 4.77 8.19
C GLU A 44 1.98 3.55 7.90
N ASP A 45 3.30 3.75 8.02
CA ASP A 45 4.27 2.68 7.93
C ASP A 45 4.59 2.23 9.38
N ILE A 46 4.58 0.93 9.65
CA ILE A 46 5.02 0.45 10.97
C ILE A 46 6.53 0.31 11.03
N GLN A 47 7.14 0.78 12.12
CA GLN A 47 8.56 0.61 12.33
C GLN A 47 8.85 -0.78 12.91
N CYS A 48 9.74 -1.51 12.25
CA CYS A 48 10.26 -2.78 12.72
C CYS A 48 11.73 -2.57 13.11
N VAL A 49 12.05 -2.88 14.36
CA VAL A 49 13.39 -2.68 14.93
C VAL A 49 14.11 -4.01 14.99
N ILE A 50 15.28 -4.05 14.35
CA ILE A 50 16.12 -5.24 14.25
C ILE A 50 17.28 -5.10 15.24
N ASN A 51 17.56 -6.16 15.98
CA ASN A 51 18.87 -6.32 16.61
C ASN A 51 19.83 -6.92 15.58
N PHE A 52 20.71 -6.07 15.04
CA PHE A 52 21.63 -6.43 13.96
C PHE A 52 22.50 -7.66 14.25
N GLU A 53 22.81 -7.92 15.53
CA GLU A 53 23.67 -9.04 15.95
C GLU A 53 22.95 -10.40 15.85
N GLU A 54 21.61 -10.39 15.82
CA GLU A 54 20.80 -11.61 15.81
C GLU A 54 20.45 -12.09 14.39
N PHE A 55 20.78 -11.31 13.35
CA PHE A 55 20.41 -11.63 11.97
C PHE A 55 21.62 -11.78 11.05
N ASP A 56 21.50 -12.69 10.09
CA ASP A 56 22.50 -12.89 9.06
C ASP A 56 22.66 -11.64 8.19
N LYS A 57 23.89 -11.17 8.07
CA LYS A 57 24.27 -10.02 7.24
C LYS A 57 23.89 -10.22 5.77
N GLU A 58 23.93 -11.46 5.28
CA GLU A 58 23.52 -11.78 3.91
C GLU A 58 22.03 -11.52 3.70
N ILE A 59 21.18 -11.87 4.66
CA ILE A 59 19.74 -11.60 4.61
C ILE A 59 19.49 -10.08 4.63
N LEU A 60 20.13 -9.37 5.57
CA LEU A 60 19.96 -7.94 5.72
C LEU A 60 20.42 -7.15 4.48
N SER A 61 21.49 -7.61 3.81
CA SER A 61 21.99 -6.96 2.58
C SER A 61 21.01 -7.03 1.39
N LYS A 62 20.07 -7.98 1.40
CA LYS A 62 19.05 -8.17 0.37
C LYS A 62 17.79 -7.33 0.61
N ILE A 63 17.70 -6.66 1.77
CA ILE A 63 16.55 -5.83 2.12
C ILE A 63 16.72 -4.42 1.54
N ASN A 64 15.96 -4.13 0.50
CA ASN A 64 15.94 -2.84 -0.20
C ASN A 64 14.53 -2.26 -0.22
N THR A 65 14.40 -0.98 -0.58
CA THR A 65 13.10 -0.37 -0.84
C THR A 65 12.32 -1.19 -1.87
N GLY A 66 11.09 -1.53 -1.54
CA GLY A 66 10.22 -2.37 -2.38
C GLY A 66 10.32 -3.87 -2.12
N THR A 67 11.32 -4.36 -1.41
CA THR A 67 11.40 -5.77 -0.98
C THR A 67 10.15 -6.15 -0.18
N SER A 68 9.57 -7.30 -0.48
CA SER A 68 8.43 -7.86 0.26
C SER A 68 8.91 -8.76 1.36
N LEU A 69 8.48 -8.48 2.58
CA LEU A 69 8.87 -9.22 3.79
C LEU A 69 7.68 -9.79 4.53
N ASN A 70 7.90 -10.93 5.17
CA ASN A 70 7.16 -11.36 6.34
C ASN A 70 8.04 -11.11 7.56
N ILE A 71 7.51 -10.40 8.54
CA ILE A 71 8.17 -10.08 9.79
C ILE A 71 7.40 -10.67 10.96
N GLY A 72 8.05 -11.54 11.72
CA GLY A 72 7.60 -12.01 13.00
C GLY A 72 8.26 -11.23 14.13
N GLY A 73 7.49 -10.83 15.13
CA GLY A 73 8.06 -10.09 16.25
C GLY A 73 7.05 -9.72 17.33
N LYS A 74 7.51 -8.97 18.30
CA LYS A 74 6.71 -8.54 19.45
C LYS A 74 6.37 -7.06 19.33
N VAL A 75 5.11 -6.71 19.56
CA VAL A 75 4.66 -5.32 19.66
C VAL A 75 5.23 -4.69 20.93
N VAL A 76 5.93 -3.58 20.80
CA VAL A 76 6.53 -2.84 21.91
C VAL A 76 6.19 -1.37 21.83
N GLU A 77 6.32 -0.66 22.94
CA GLU A 77 6.20 0.80 22.97
C GLU A 77 7.37 1.43 22.21
N SER A 78 7.08 2.38 21.34
CA SER A 78 8.12 3.06 20.58
C SER A 78 8.85 4.08 21.45
N GLN A 79 10.17 4.06 21.39
CA GLN A 79 11.02 5.07 22.05
C GLN A 79 11.21 6.32 21.18
N GLY A 80 10.75 6.28 19.93
CA GLY A 80 10.90 7.34 18.95
C GLY A 80 9.75 8.35 18.95
N LYS A 81 10.03 9.56 18.45
CA LYS A 81 8.97 10.54 18.17
C LYS A 81 8.28 10.18 16.87
N GLY A 82 6.94 10.07 16.86
CA GLY A 82 6.14 9.93 15.63
C GLY A 82 5.25 8.70 15.54
N GLN A 83 5.47 7.68 16.34
CA GLN A 83 4.55 6.54 16.51
C GLN A 83 4.59 6.01 17.93
N ASN A 84 3.47 5.44 18.39
CA ASN A 84 3.34 4.96 19.76
C ASN A 84 3.85 3.53 19.96
N ILE A 85 3.85 2.75 18.89
CA ILE A 85 4.23 1.34 18.90
C ILE A 85 5.20 1.02 17.77
N GLU A 86 6.04 0.02 17.99
CA GLU A 86 6.94 -0.54 17.00
C GLU A 86 7.02 -2.06 17.17
N ILE A 87 7.62 -2.76 16.23
CA ILE A 87 7.80 -4.20 16.29
C ILE A 87 9.26 -4.51 16.59
N SER A 88 9.52 -5.14 17.73
CA SER A 88 10.79 -5.78 18.01
C SER A 88 10.88 -7.08 17.22
N VAL A 89 11.70 -7.09 16.18
CA VAL A 89 11.78 -8.17 15.19
C VAL A 89 12.49 -9.39 15.78
N LYS A 90 11.89 -10.57 15.56
CA LYS A 90 12.50 -11.86 15.93
C LYS A 90 12.75 -12.74 14.71
N GLU A 91 11.99 -12.54 13.64
CA GLU A 91 12.08 -13.36 12.44
C GLU A 91 11.84 -12.48 11.20
N ILE A 92 12.64 -12.70 10.16
CA ILE A 92 12.52 -12.05 8.86
C ILE A 92 12.55 -13.12 7.77
N ASN A 93 11.49 -13.14 6.95
CA ASN A 93 11.41 -13.96 5.76
C ASN A 93 11.26 -13.06 4.54
N ILE A 94 12.15 -13.16 3.58
CA ILE A 94 12.03 -12.44 2.30
C ILE A 94 11.05 -13.19 1.41
N LEU A 95 9.92 -12.55 1.09
CA LEU A 95 8.90 -13.09 0.20
C LEU A 95 9.17 -12.74 -1.27
N GLY A 96 9.80 -11.60 -1.52
CA GLY A 96 10.16 -11.15 -2.85
C GLY A 96 11.22 -10.07 -2.80
N LEU A 97 12.25 -10.24 -3.62
CA LEU A 97 13.36 -9.29 -3.73
C LEU A 97 12.94 -8.07 -4.57
N SER A 98 13.60 -6.95 -4.30
CA SER A 98 13.51 -5.75 -5.11
C SER A 98 14.90 -5.31 -5.52
N ASN A 99 15.12 -5.14 -6.82
CA ASN A 99 16.36 -4.56 -7.31
C ASN A 99 16.30 -3.04 -7.14
N PRO A 100 17.20 -2.43 -6.33
CA PRO A 100 17.18 -1.00 -6.07
C PRO A 100 17.41 -0.14 -7.33
N ASP A 101 18.11 -0.67 -8.35
CA ASP A 101 18.37 0.05 -9.59
C ASP A 101 17.17 0.08 -10.54
N GLU A 102 16.28 -0.91 -10.43
CA GLU A 102 15.08 -1.05 -11.27
C GLU A 102 13.80 -0.56 -10.59
N TYR A 103 13.76 -0.56 -9.25
CA TYR A 103 12.57 -0.15 -8.50
C TYR A 103 12.41 1.37 -8.49
N PRO A 104 11.40 1.95 -9.19
CA PRO A 104 11.36 3.38 -9.45
C PRO A 104 10.90 4.22 -8.24
N ILE A 105 10.10 3.63 -7.33
CA ILE A 105 9.53 4.38 -6.19
C ILE A 105 10.49 4.38 -5.00
N GLN A 106 11.51 5.18 -5.10
CA GLN A 106 12.49 5.37 -4.04
C GLN A 106 11.98 6.32 -2.93
N PRO A 107 12.57 6.32 -1.71
CA PRO A 107 12.14 7.19 -0.61
C PRO A 107 12.55 8.65 -0.81
N LYS A 108 12.04 9.26 -1.88
CA LYS A 108 12.23 10.66 -2.26
C LYS A 108 10.93 11.26 -2.82
N LYS A 109 10.88 12.59 -2.97
CA LYS A 109 9.74 13.24 -3.64
C LYS A 109 9.77 12.95 -5.13
N HIS A 110 8.63 12.54 -5.68
CA HIS A 110 8.42 12.28 -7.10
C HIS A 110 7.46 13.30 -7.71
N SER A 111 7.69 13.69 -8.98
CA SER A 111 6.75 14.52 -9.73
C SER A 111 5.50 13.70 -10.12
N PHE A 112 4.39 14.38 -10.42
CA PHE A 112 3.19 13.69 -10.88
C PHE A 112 3.36 13.07 -12.27
N GLU A 113 4.19 13.67 -13.15
CA GLU A 113 4.53 13.08 -14.44
C GLU A 113 5.21 11.72 -14.24
N PHE A 114 6.28 11.70 -13.45
CA PHE A 114 6.98 10.45 -13.10
C PHE A 114 6.03 9.39 -12.53
N LEU A 115 5.08 9.79 -11.68
CA LEU A 115 4.11 8.87 -11.10
C LEU A 115 3.05 8.39 -12.12
N ARG A 116 2.77 9.15 -13.20
CA ARG A 116 1.93 8.68 -14.30
C ARG A 116 2.64 7.61 -15.14
N ASP A 117 3.92 7.81 -15.43
CA ASP A 117 4.73 6.83 -16.15
C ASP A 117 4.89 5.52 -15.37
N ASN A 118 4.88 5.60 -14.03
CA ASN A 118 4.96 4.47 -13.14
C ASN A 118 3.58 4.10 -12.52
N ALA A 119 2.53 4.09 -13.34
CA ALA A 119 1.14 3.98 -12.90
C ALA A 119 0.85 2.77 -12.02
N HIS A 120 1.47 1.62 -12.27
CA HIS A 120 1.29 0.37 -11.52
C HIS A 120 1.89 0.41 -10.11
N LEU A 121 2.88 1.29 -9.84
CA LEU A 121 3.54 1.41 -8.54
C LEU A 121 3.18 2.69 -7.79
N ARG A 122 2.62 3.71 -8.47
CA ARG A 122 2.36 5.03 -7.87
C ARG A 122 1.48 4.99 -6.62
N VAL A 123 0.60 3.99 -6.50
CA VAL A 123 -0.25 3.79 -5.32
C VAL A 123 0.54 3.51 -4.04
N ARG A 124 1.80 3.13 -4.16
CA ARG A 124 2.72 2.96 -3.01
C ARG A 124 3.23 4.29 -2.44
N THR A 125 2.99 5.41 -3.13
CA THR A 125 3.27 6.75 -2.58
C THR A 125 2.13 7.24 -1.70
N LYS A 126 2.44 7.97 -0.61
CA LYS A 126 1.41 8.48 0.31
C LYS A 126 0.36 9.34 -0.40
N THR A 127 0.79 10.23 -1.30
CA THR A 127 -0.12 11.12 -2.03
C THR A 127 -1.15 10.35 -2.87
N ILE A 128 -0.69 9.44 -3.72
CA ILE A 128 -1.61 8.68 -4.59
C ILE A 128 -2.45 7.69 -3.78
N SER A 129 -1.86 7.04 -2.77
CA SER A 129 -2.62 6.18 -1.86
C SER A 129 -3.75 6.94 -1.17
N SER A 130 -3.50 8.16 -0.66
CA SER A 130 -4.53 9.00 -0.04
C SER A 130 -5.64 9.35 -1.03
N VAL A 131 -5.28 9.76 -2.26
CA VAL A 131 -6.27 10.07 -3.31
C VAL A 131 -7.12 8.85 -3.63
N MET A 132 -6.52 7.66 -3.78
CA MET A 132 -7.26 6.44 -4.10
C MET A 132 -8.20 6.02 -2.98
N ARG A 133 -7.78 6.16 -1.71
CA ARG A 133 -8.66 5.91 -0.55
C ARG A 133 -9.85 6.86 -0.53
N ILE A 134 -9.62 8.16 -0.70
CA ILE A 134 -10.72 9.16 -0.76
C ILE A 134 -11.67 8.83 -1.91
N ARG A 135 -11.16 8.49 -3.10
CA ARG A 135 -12.00 8.10 -4.24
C ARG A 135 -12.85 6.88 -3.94
N SER A 136 -12.28 5.86 -3.30
CA SER A 136 -13.00 4.65 -2.90
C SER A 136 -14.16 4.99 -1.96
N GLU A 137 -13.88 5.74 -0.90
CA GLU A 137 -14.90 6.14 0.08
C GLU A 137 -16.00 7.02 -0.53
N LEU A 138 -15.63 8.00 -1.37
CA LEU A 138 -16.61 8.84 -2.06
C LEU A 138 -17.49 8.04 -3.01
N SER A 139 -16.90 7.12 -3.78
CA SER A 139 -17.66 6.25 -4.68
C SER A 139 -18.70 5.43 -3.90
N TYR A 140 -18.27 4.82 -2.80
CA TYR A 140 -19.17 4.07 -1.93
C TYR A 140 -20.24 4.95 -1.30
N ALA A 141 -19.90 6.14 -0.82
CA ALA A 141 -20.84 7.08 -0.22
C ALA A 141 -21.93 7.52 -1.21
N ILE A 142 -21.57 7.77 -2.48
CA ILE A 142 -22.54 8.12 -3.53
C ILE A 142 -23.49 6.95 -3.77
N HIS A 143 -22.97 5.74 -3.96
CA HIS A 143 -23.81 4.55 -4.15
C HIS A 143 -24.72 4.30 -2.95
N LYS A 144 -24.20 4.44 -1.73
CA LYS A 144 -24.97 4.28 -0.50
C LYS A 144 -26.10 5.29 -0.42
N PHE A 145 -25.81 6.58 -0.67
CA PHE A 145 -26.82 7.64 -0.65
C PHE A 145 -28.00 7.33 -1.59
N PHE A 146 -27.73 6.99 -2.84
CA PHE A 146 -28.79 6.67 -3.77
C PHE A 146 -29.55 5.40 -3.41
N ASN A 147 -28.85 4.37 -2.94
CA ASN A 147 -29.48 3.12 -2.51
C ASN A 147 -30.43 3.36 -1.30
N GLU A 148 -30.01 4.13 -0.30
CA GLU A 148 -30.81 4.46 0.88
C GLU A 148 -32.04 5.35 0.53
N ASN A 149 -32.01 6.05 -0.61
CA ASN A 149 -33.12 6.83 -1.13
C ASN A 149 -33.97 6.06 -2.17
N ASN A 150 -33.89 4.74 -2.22
CA ASN A 150 -34.64 3.84 -3.09
C ASN A 150 -34.39 3.99 -4.60
N PHE A 151 -33.19 4.44 -4.98
CA PHE A 151 -32.73 4.41 -6.37
C PHE A 151 -32.01 3.08 -6.67
N TYR A 152 -32.28 2.57 -7.88
CA TYR A 152 -31.57 1.40 -8.38
C TYR A 152 -30.32 1.83 -9.17
N TYR A 153 -29.19 1.16 -8.91
CA TYR A 153 -28.02 1.30 -9.76
C TYR A 153 -28.19 0.43 -11.01
N VAL A 154 -28.39 1.06 -12.15
CA VAL A 154 -28.50 0.39 -13.45
C VAL A 154 -27.18 0.57 -14.20
N HIS A 155 -26.49 -0.53 -14.45
CA HIS A 155 -25.26 -0.52 -15.24
C HIS A 155 -25.61 -0.43 -16.74
N THR A 156 -25.68 0.81 -17.26
CA THR A 156 -25.96 1.06 -18.68
C THR A 156 -24.72 0.79 -19.55
N PRO A 157 -24.91 0.41 -20.83
CA PRO A 157 -23.80 0.27 -21.77
C PRO A 157 -23.03 1.58 -21.94
N ILE A 158 -21.69 1.51 -21.89
CA ILE A 158 -20.79 2.66 -22.13
C ILE A 158 -20.73 2.95 -23.64
N ILE A 159 -20.75 1.89 -24.47
CA ILE A 159 -20.75 2.00 -25.93
C ILE A 159 -22.20 1.89 -26.42
N THR A 160 -22.67 2.90 -27.12
CA THR A 160 -24.04 2.97 -27.67
C THR A 160 -24.00 3.42 -29.11
N GLY A 161 -24.98 3.02 -29.90
CA GLY A 161 -25.19 3.50 -31.28
C GLY A 161 -26.04 4.76 -31.37
N SER A 162 -26.41 5.36 -30.24
CA SER A 162 -27.26 6.55 -30.17
C SER A 162 -26.51 7.71 -29.52
N ASP A 163 -26.51 8.85 -30.17
CA ASP A 163 -26.07 10.11 -29.59
C ASP A 163 -27.15 10.63 -28.63
N ALA A 164 -26.78 10.90 -27.38
CA ALA A 164 -27.74 11.26 -26.32
C ALA A 164 -28.30 12.67 -26.47
N GLU A 165 -27.57 13.63 -27.02
CA GLU A 165 -27.93 15.05 -27.06
C GLU A 165 -27.74 15.71 -28.44
N GLY A 166 -27.36 14.98 -29.48
CA GLY A 166 -27.10 15.50 -30.83
C GLY A 166 -25.90 16.43 -30.92
N ALA A 167 -25.03 16.44 -29.92
CA ALA A 167 -23.88 17.36 -29.81
C ALA A 167 -22.52 16.66 -29.95
N GLY A 168 -22.48 15.35 -30.07
CA GLY A 168 -21.27 14.55 -30.10
C GLY A 168 -20.96 14.02 -31.51
N GLU A 169 -19.66 13.94 -31.83
CA GLU A 169 -19.19 13.15 -32.96
C GLU A 169 -19.12 11.67 -32.56
N MET A 170 -19.77 10.81 -33.35
CA MET A 170 -19.68 9.37 -33.15
C MET A 170 -18.39 8.82 -33.74
N PHE A 171 -17.77 7.87 -33.03
CA PHE A 171 -16.63 7.12 -33.58
C PHE A 171 -17.12 6.21 -34.73
N LEU A 172 -16.58 6.40 -35.91
CA LEU A 172 -16.81 5.52 -37.05
C LEU A 172 -15.82 4.35 -37.02
N SER A 173 -16.35 3.12 -37.03
CA SER A 173 -15.51 1.94 -37.25
C SER A 173 -15.25 1.83 -38.75
N LEU A 174 -13.96 1.93 -39.15
CA LEU A 174 -13.54 1.74 -40.55
C LEU A 174 -13.11 0.28 -40.84
N ILE A 175 -13.32 -0.63 -39.91
CA ILE A 175 -12.86 -2.02 -40.02
C ILE A 175 -13.83 -2.88 -40.85
N HIS A 176 -15.04 -2.45 -41.09
CA HIS A 176 -16.10 -3.19 -41.75
C HIS A 176 -16.60 -2.50 -43.03
N ILE A 177 -15.73 -1.76 -43.70
CA ILE A 177 -15.97 -1.22 -45.04
C ILE A 177 -15.33 -2.13 -46.06
#